data_6ee8a8d7df85a140e9e9925f6a044a8f
#
_entry.id   6ee8a8d7df85a140e9e9925f6a044a8f
#
_cell.length_a   1.000
_cell.length_b   1.000
_cell.length_c   1.000
_cell.angle_alpha   90.00
_cell.angle_beta   90.00
_cell.angle_gamma   90.00
#
_symmetry.space_group_name_H-M   'P 1'
#
loop_
_entity.id
_entity.type
_entity.pdbx_description
1 polymer ?
#
loop_
_entity_poly.entity_id
_entity_poly.type
_entity_poly.pdbx_seq_one_letter_code
_entity_poly.pdbx_strand_id
1 'polypeptide(L)'
;GLAGFSQAQPDEYQQGGFCTLNGQFYPIEKGISITIGGSCGFIVKDFRIGAYFDGMSNAVKITGTDSEPHSLRQSHGGIYFGYPFFNDHSFHLLTDIKVGYGSSMLVNSVSRKGFDKAGFVAIVPSAAVEYSITDILKISLGIEYMFHIKTKTPELYKQSILNKPGVYVALTLGLF
;
A
#
# COMPACT_ATOMS: atom_id res chain seq x y z
N GLY A 1 8.29 -10.51 59.80
CA GLY A 1 8.68 -10.02 58.52
C GLY A 1 7.93 -10.78 57.42
N LEU A 2 6.88 -10.20 56.87
CA LEU A 2 6.19 -10.72 55.69
C LEU A 2 6.90 -10.13 54.44
N ALA A 3 7.67 -10.95 53.76
CA ALA A 3 8.22 -10.61 52.47
C ALA A 3 7.05 -10.55 51.47
N GLY A 4 6.72 -9.35 50.99
CA GLY A 4 5.80 -9.16 49.89
C GLY A 4 6.42 -9.68 48.59
N PHE A 5 5.88 -10.77 48.07
CA PHE A 5 6.14 -11.20 46.69
C PHE A 5 5.48 -10.15 45.77
N SER A 6 6.29 -9.25 45.25
CA SER A 6 5.89 -8.46 44.09
C SER A 6 5.70 -9.45 42.95
N GLN A 7 4.46 -9.78 42.61
CA GLN A 7 4.14 -10.43 41.35
C GLN A 7 4.48 -9.42 40.27
N ALA A 8 5.53 -9.71 39.49
CA ALA A 8 5.74 -9.05 38.23
C ALA A 8 4.47 -9.31 37.38
N GLN A 9 3.71 -8.26 37.12
CA GLN A 9 2.65 -8.34 36.10
C GLN A 9 3.31 -8.80 34.81
N PRO A 10 2.77 -9.85 34.17
CA PRO A 10 3.23 -10.18 32.80
C PRO A 10 2.98 -8.95 31.96
N ASP A 11 3.99 -8.53 31.21
CA ASP A 11 3.90 -7.45 30.24
C ASP A 11 2.61 -7.67 29.43
N GLU A 12 1.64 -6.78 29.62
CA GLU A 12 0.37 -6.81 28.93
C GLU A 12 0.70 -6.54 27.47
N TYR A 13 0.77 -7.59 26.64
CA TYR A 13 1.04 -7.47 25.23
C TYR A 13 -0.04 -6.57 24.65
N GLN A 14 0.34 -5.34 24.32
CA GLN A 14 -0.53 -4.40 23.63
C GLN A 14 -0.94 -5.05 22.29
N GLN A 15 -2.12 -5.63 22.28
CA GLN A 15 -2.75 -6.20 21.09
C GLN A 15 -3.82 -5.22 20.64
N GLY A 16 -3.67 -4.70 19.46
CA GLY A 16 -4.63 -3.78 18.86
C GLY A 16 -5.00 -4.23 17.44
N GLY A 17 -5.98 -3.55 16.88
CA GLY A 17 -6.34 -3.71 15.48
C GLY A 17 -6.30 -2.36 14.78
N PHE A 18 -6.05 -2.37 13.49
CA PHE A 18 -6.06 -1.15 12.67
C PHE A 18 -6.75 -1.39 11.33
N CYS A 19 -7.32 -0.32 10.78
CA CYS A 19 -7.73 -0.22 9.39
C CYS A 19 -7.27 1.11 8.83
N THR A 20 -6.68 1.07 7.64
CA THR A 20 -6.13 2.22 6.93
C THR A 20 -6.85 2.40 5.60
N LEU A 21 -7.19 3.63 5.26
CA LEU A 21 -7.58 4.04 3.91
C LEU A 21 -6.44 4.88 3.33
N ASN A 22 -6.03 4.61 2.11
CA ASN A 22 -4.92 5.31 1.46
C ASN A 22 -5.24 5.76 0.04
N GLY A 23 -4.69 6.92 -0.32
CA GLY A 23 -4.62 7.41 -1.69
C GLY A 23 -3.17 7.54 -2.12
N GLN A 24 -2.83 6.97 -3.27
CA GLN A 24 -1.48 6.89 -3.80
C GLN A 24 -1.41 7.58 -5.16
N PHE A 25 -0.31 8.26 -5.43
CA PHE A 25 -0.09 9.06 -6.63
C PHE A 25 1.24 8.66 -7.27
N TYR A 26 1.17 8.11 -8.47
CA TYR A 26 2.34 7.68 -9.23
C TYR A 26 2.47 8.49 -10.51
N PRO A 27 3.61 9.16 -10.75
CA PRO A 27 3.86 9.82 -12.03
C PRO A 27 4.02 8.79 -13.15
N ILE A 28 3.30 8.94 -14.23
CA ILE A 28 3.39 8.12 -15.43
C ILE A 28 3.69 9.03 -16.62
N GLU A 29 4.26 8.49 -17.72
CA GLU A 29 4.74 9.25 -18.87
C GLU A 29 3.79 10.34 -19.41
N LYS A 30 2.48 10.12 -19.30
CA LYS A 30 1.44 11.06 -19.79
C LYS A 30 0.41 11.44 -18.70
N GLY A 31 0.84 11.56 -17.43
CA GLY A 31 -0.08 11.96 -16.36
C GLY A 31 0.26 11.38 -15.00
N ILE A 32 -0.75 11.32 -14.15
CA ILE A 32 -0.66 10.79 -12.79
C ILE A 32 -1.64 9.62 -12.68
N SER A 33 -1.15 8.48 -12.22
CA SER A 33 -1.98 7.37 -11.77
C SER A 33 -2.42 7.63 -10.34
N ILE A 34 -3.71 7.54 -10.10
CA ILE A 34 -4.30 7.62 -8.77
C ILE A 34 -4.76 6.22 -8.40
N THR A 35 -4.25 5.72 -7.29
CA THR A 35 -4.66 4.43 -6.71
C THR A 35 -5.32 4.70 -5.36
N ILE A 36 -6.42 4.02 -5.10
CA ILE A 36 -7.12 4.06 -3.82
C ILE A 36 -7.11 2.65 -3.26
N GLY A 37 -6.85 2.55 -1.99
CA GLY A 37 -6.79 1.25 -1.34
C GLY A 37 -6.91 1.34 0.17
N GLY A 38 -6.64 0.23 0.81
CA GLY A 38 -6.64 0.16 2.25
C GLY A 38 -6.00 -1.12 2.76
N SER A 39 -5.75 -1.13 4.05
CA SER A 39 -5.25 -2.29 4.77
C SER A 39 -5.94 -2.40 6.11
N CYS A 40 -6.16 -3.64 6.57
CA CYS A 40 -6.63 -3.92 7.92
C CYS A 40 -5.82 -5.07 8.50
N GLY A 41 -5.63 -5.05 9.82
CA GLY A 41 -4.85 -6.07 10.49
C GLY A 41 -4.75 -5.87 11.98
N PHE A 42 -3.72 -6.47 12.54
CA PHE A 42 -3.45 -6.49 13.97
C PHE A 42 -2.14 -5.78 14.28
N ILE A 43 -2.06 -5.24 15.49
CA ILE A 43 -0.85 -4.69 16.06
C ILE A 43 -0.39 -5.68 17.13
N VAL A 44 0.84 -6.16 16.99
CA VAL A 44 1.48 -7.06 17.94
C VAL A 44 2.77 -6.41 18.41
N LYS A 45 2.81 -5.94 19.63
CA LYS A 45 3.82 -4.99 20.11
C LYS A 45 3.76 -3.75 19.19
N ASP A 46 4.85 -3.39 18.54
CA ASP A 46 4.88 -2.26 17.60
C ASP A 46 4.63 -2.67 16.14
N PHE A 47 4.63 -3.98 15.85
CA PHE A 47 4.45 -4.46 14.48
C PHE A 47 3.00 -4.43 14.05
N ARG A 48 2.75 -3.87 12.87
CA ARG A 48 1.46 -3.93 12.17
C ARG A 48 1.51 -5.02 11.12
N ILE A 49 0.62 -5.99 11.20
CA ILE A 49 0.54 -7.11 10.26
C ILE A 49 -0.90 -7.23 9.79
N GLY A 50 -1.12 -7.29 8.49
CA GLY A 50 -2.48 -7.37 7.96
C GLY A 50 -2.55 -7.72 6.48
N ALA A 51 -3.75 -7.57 5.94
CA ALA A 51 -4.01 -7.67 4.51
C ALA A 51 -4.24 -6.28 3.93
N TYR A 52 -3.92 -6.12 2.65
CA TYR A 52 -4.16 -4.89 1.91
C TYR A 52 -4.78 -5.17 0.54
N PHE A 53 -5.44 -4.16 0.00
CA PHE A 53 -5.91 -4.12 -1.38
C PHE A 53 -5.78 -2.69 -1.91
N ASP A 54 -5.17 -2.57 -3.08
CA ASP A 54 -4.98 -1.30 -3.79
C ASP A 54 -5.50 -1.45 -5.23
N GLY A 55 -6.26 -0.47 -5.71
CA GLY A 55 -6.82 -0.45 -7.06
C GLY A 55 -6.70 0.92 -7.71
N MET A 56 -6.32 0.95 -8.98
CA MET A 56 -6.23 2.17 -9.76
C MET A 56 -7.62 2.77 -9.97
N SER A 57 -7.81 4.01 -9.52
CA SER A 57 -9.07 4.74 -9.57
C SER A 57 -9.30 5.41 -10.92
N ASN A 58 -8.23 5.89 -11.56
CA ASN A 58 -8.29 6.53 -12.87
C ASN A 58 -7.73 5.61 -13.96
N ALA A 59 -8.25 5.74 -15.17
CA ALA A 59 -7.70 5.09 -16.34
C ALA A 59 -6.56 5.94 -16.91
N VAL A 60 -5.34 5.41 -16.90
CA VAL A 60 -4.17 6.11 -17.43
C VAL A 60 -3.97 5.73 -18.89
N LYS A 61 -3.87 6.73 -19.76
CA LYS A 61 -3.58 6.53 -21.17
C LYS A 61 -2.10 6.18 -21.34
N ILE A 62 -1.82 5.02 -21.91
CA ILE A 62 -0.48 4.61 -22.33
C ILE A 62 -0.47 4.41 -23.84
N THR A 63 0.67 4.67 -24.46
CA THR A 63 0.86 4.33 -25.88
C THR A 63 1.31 2.88 -25.94
N GLY A 64 0.51 2.01 -26.57
CA GLY A 64 0.87 0.63 -26.82
C GLY A 64 2.01 0.51 -27.84
N THR A 65 2.54 -0.69 -28.01
CA THR A 65 3.51 -1.00 -29.08
C THR A 65 2.90 -0.87 -30.48
N ASP A 66 1.58 -0.90 -30.58
CA ASP A 66 0.77 -0.65 -31.79
C ASP A 66 0.54 0.85 -32.09
N SER A 67 1.13 1.75 -31.27
CA SER A 67 0.97 3.20 -31.34
C SER A 67 -0.45 3.71 -31.07
N GLU A 68 -1.39 2.85 -30.64
CA GLU A 68 -2.73 3.27 -30.26
C GLU A 68 -2.82 3.68 -28.78
N PRO A 69 -3.72 4.61 -28.42
CA PRO A 69 -3.95 5.00 -27.04
C PRO A 69 -4.81 3.96 -26.31
N HIS A 70 -4.24 3.30 -25.34
CA HIS A 70 -4.94 2.35 -24.47
C HIS A 70 -5.09 2.92 -23.05
N SER A 71 -6.10 2.46 -22.34
CA SER A 71 -6.31 2.76 -20.94
C SER A 71 -5.83 1.61 -20.07
N LEU A 72 -4.83 1.86 -19.22
CA LEU A 72 -4.32 0.88 -18.27
C LEU A 72 -5.14 0.92 -16.98
N ARG A 73 -5.54 -0.24 -16.51
CA ARG A 73 -6.11 -0.47 -15.18
C ARG A 73 -5.31 -1.52 -14.45
N GLN A 74 -5.16 -1.34 -13.14
CA GLN A 74 -4.36 -2.22 -12.31
C GLN A 74 -4.99 -2.36 -10.92
N SER A 75 -4.89 -3.54 -10.34
CA SER A 75 -5.22 -3.80 -8.94
C SER A 75 -4.31 -4.88 -8.37
N HIS A 76 -4.01 -4.79 -7.09
CA HIS A 76 -3.23 -5.78 -6.38
C HIS A 76 -3.65 -5.85 -4.90
N GLY A 77 -3.38 -6.99 -4.28
CA GLY A 77 -3.66 -7.20 -2.87
C GLY A 77 -2.78 -8.30 -2.30
N GLY A 78 -2.64 -8.31 -0.99
CA GLY A 78 -1.74 -9.25 -0.34
C GLY A 78 -1.55 -8.95 1.14
N ILE A 79 -0.32 -9.12 1.61
CA ILE A 79 0.07 -8.97 3.01
C ILE A 79 0.79 -7.64 3.20
N TYR A 80 0.48 -6.99 4.32
CA TYR A 80 1.05 -5.74 4.78
C TYR A 80 1.85 -5.99 6.07
N PHE A 81 3.05 -5.41 6.15
CA PHE A 81 3.88 -5.36 7.35
C PHE A 81 4.33 -3.93 7.56
N GLY A 82 4.16 -3.40 8.76
CA GLY A 82 4.56 -2.04 9.12
C GLY A 82 5.21 -1.99 10.49
N TYR A 83 6.12 -1.02 10.66
CA TYR A 83 6.79 -0.75 11.92
C TYR A 83 6.94 0.76 12.13
N PRO A 84 6.34 1.33 13.20
CA PRO A 84 6.54 2.72 13.57
C PRO A 84 7.82 2.86 14.40
N PHE A 85 8.66 3.82 14.05
CA PHE A 85 9.82 4.23 14.84
C PHE A 85 9.47 5.49 15.64
N PHE A 86 10.06 5.64 16.83
CA PHE A 86 9.87 6.80 17.71
C PHE A 86 8.43 6.98 18.19
N ASN A 87 7.82 5.90 18.65
CA ASN A 87 6.39 5.81 19.00
C ASN A 87 5.98 6.69 20.21
N ASP A 88 6.95 7.24 20.96
CA ASP A 88 6.72 8.08 22.16
C ASP A 88 6.33 9.53 21.82
N HIS A 89 6.24 9.88 20.54
CA HIS A 89 5.96 11.24 20.09
C HIS A 89 4.68 11.28 19.25
N SER A 90 4.06 12.47 19.16
CA SER A 90 2.90 12.68 18.27
C SER A 90 3.25 12.48 16.80
N PHE A 91 4.52 12.66 16.42
CA PHE A 91 5.07 12.36 15.10
C PHE A 91 6.00 11.17 15.19
N HIS A 92 5.79 10.17 14.35
CA HIS A 92 6.67 9.02 14.23
C HIS A 92 6.92 8.67 12.77
N LEU A 93 8.02 7.97 12.54
CA LEU A 93 8.36 7.45 11.23
C LEU A 93 7.75 6.06 11.08
N LEU A 94 6.84 5.89 10.13
CA LEU A 94 6.30 4.59 9.76
C LEU A 94 7.08 4.05 8.57
N THR A 95 7.60 2.84 8.68
CA THR A 95 8.10 2.09 7.52
C THR A 95 7.23 0.88 7.31
N ASP A 96 6.90 0.60 6.07
CA ASP A 96 6.11 -0.57 5.74
C ASP A 96 6.51 -1.23 4.42
N ILE A 97 6.07 -2.47 4.26
CA ILE A 97 6.21 -3.23 3.04
C ILE A 97 4.91 -3.97 2.75
N LYS A 98 4.43 -3.85 1.53
CA LYS A 98 3.31 -4.61 1.00
C LYS A 98 3.83 -5.64 0.01
N VAL A 99 3.41 -6.89 0.14
CA VAL A 99 3.75 -7.97 -0.79
C VAL A 99 2.48 -8.65 -1.22
N GLY A 100 2.24 -8.72 -2.52
CA GLY A 100 0.99 -9.29 -3.01
C GLY A 100 0.99 -9.66 -4.47
N TYR A 101 -0.16 -10.10 -4.93
CA TYR A 101 -0.42 -10.45 -6.31
C TYR A 101 -1.44 -9.50 -6.92
N GLY A 102 -1.24 -9.16 -8.19
CA GLY A 102 -2.12 -8.26 -8.91
C GLY A 102 -2.31 -8.62 -10.37
N SER A 103 -3.20 -7.88 -10.99
CA SER A 103 -3.43 -7.95 -12.43
C SER A 103 -3.48 -6.55 -13.02
N SER A 104 -2.91 -6.41 -14.19
CA SER A 104 -3.04 -5.25 -15.05
C SER A 104 -3.81 -5.65 -16.31
N MET A 105 -4.61 -4.74 -16.82
CA MET A 105 -5.45 -4.95 -17.98
C MET A 105 -5.47 -3.70 -18.83
N LEU A 106 -5.26 -3.86 -20.13
CA LEU A 106 -5.53 -2.82 -21.09
C LEU A 106 -7.00 -2.79 -21.45
N VAL A 107 -7.56 -1.61 -21.49
CA VAL A 107 -8.93 -1.35 -21.90
C VAL A 107 -8.90 -0.47 -23.15
N ASN A 108 -9.52 -0.92 -24.21
CA ASN A 108 -9.67 -0.10 -25.42
C ASN A 108 -10.57 1.09 -25.11
N SER A 109 -10.10 2.30 -25.42
CA SER A 109 -10.80 3.54 -25.12
C SER A 109 -12.13 3.69 -25.86
N VAL A 110 -12.32 2.99 -26.97
CA VAL A 110 -13.53 3.06 -27.80
C VAL A 110 -14.53 1.96 -27.43
N SER A 111 -14.09 0.70 -27.41
CA SER A 111 -14.99 -0.45 -27.18
C SER A 111 -15.22 -0.78 -25.71
N ARG A 112 -14.45 -0.17 -24.79
CA ARG A 112 -14.45 -0.47 -23.33
C ARG A 112 -14.24 -1.95 -22.97
N LYS A 113 -13.85 -2.79 -23.94
CA LYS A 113 -13.51 -4.19 -23.70
C LYS A 113 -12.08 -4.29 -23.17
N GLY A 114 -11.91 -5.02 -22.08
CA GLY A 114 -10.59 -5.35 -21.55
C GLY A 114 -9.94 -6.44 -22.39
N PHE A 115 -8.68 -6.26 -22.72
CA PHE A 115 -7.84 -7.20 -23.43
C PHE A 115 -6.42 -7.12 -22.85
N ASP A 116 -5.56 -8.06 -23.19
CA ASP A 116 -4.18 -8.17 -22.70
C ASP A 116 -4.06 -8.08 -21.16
N LYS A 117 -4.57 -9.13 -20.49
CA LYS A 117 -4.51 -9.25 -19.03
C LYS A 117 -3.19 -9.90 -18.62
N ALA A 118 -2.39 -9.19 -17.85
CA ALA A 118 -1.12 -9.67 -17.29
C ALA A 118 -1.18 -9.76 -15.76
N GLY A 119 -0.62 -10.85 -15.22
CA GLY A 119 -0.45 -11.01 -13.77
C GLY A 119 0.94 -10.56 -13.33
N PHE A 120 1.04 -10.06 -12.10
CA PHE A 120 2.31 -9.66 -11.50
C PHE A 120 2.31 -9.87 -9.98
N VAL A 121 3.51 -10.00 -9.42
CA VAL A 121 3.75 -9.86 -7.99
C VAL A 121 4.16 -8.42 -7.73
N ALA A 122 3.50 -7.77 -6.78
CA ALA A 122 3.83 -6.42 -6.31
C ALA A 122 4.64 -6.52 -5.02
N ILE A 123 5.73 -5.74 -4.94
CA ILE A 123 6.47 -5.48 -3.70
C ILE A 123 6.55 -3.96 -3.58
N VAL A 124 5.99 -3.42 -2.50
CA VAL A 124 5.88 -1.97 -2.30
C VAL A 124 6.43 -1.59 -0.93
N PRO A 125 7.75 -1.34 -0.81
CA PRO A 125 8.32 -0.70 0.35
C PRO A 125 7.90 0.76 0.42
N SER A 126 7.68 1.27 1.63
CA SER A 126 7.32 2.65 1.88
C SER A 126 7.90 3.20 3.17
N ALA A 127 7.95 4.52 3.24
CA ALA A 127 8.29 5.28 4.43
C ALA A 127 7.42 6.53 4.53
N ALA A 128 6.88 6.80 5.71
CA ALA A 128 5.99 7.93 5.96
C ALA A 128 6.26 8.59 7.29
N VAL A 129 5.92 9.86 7.36
CA VAL A 129 5.68 10.54 8.64
C VAL A 129 4.22 10.33 8.99
N GLU A 130 3.99 9.75 10.16
CA GLU A 130 2.67 9.52 10.74
C GLU A 130 2.46 10.47 11.91
N TYR A 131 1.29 11.12 11.95
CA TYR A 131 0.87 12.03 13.02
C TYR A 131 -0.37 11.47 13.71
N SER A 132 -0.31 11.37 15.04
CA SER A 132 -1.44 10.97 15.88
C SER A 132 -2.36 12.17 16.11
N ILE A 133 -3.54 12.16 15.47
CA ILE A 133 -4.58 13.17 15.68
C ILE A 133 -5.28 12.91 17.01
N THR A 134 -5.56 11.64 17.28
CA THR A 134 -6.11 11.12 18.54
C THR A 134 -5.46 9.77 18.84
N ASP A 135 -5.79 9.18 19.98
CA ASP A 135 -5.29 7.84 20.35
C ASP A 135 -5.75 6.72 19.40
N ILE A 136 -6.81 6.97 18.63
CA ILE A 136 -7.37 6.00 17.68
C ILE A 136 -7.27 6.42 16.22
N LEU A 137 -6.86 7.66 15.93
CA LEU A 137 -6.85 8.22 14.57
C LEU A 137 -5.50 8.81 14.24
N LYS A 138 -4.88 8.30 13.17
CA LYS A 138 -3.59 8.75 12.68
C LYS A 138 -3.67 9.11 11.20
N ILE A 139 -2.89 10.11 10.80
CA ILE A 139 -2.71 10.50 9.39
C ILE A 139 -1.24 10.31 9.01
N SER A 140 -1.00 9.80 7.82
CA SER A 140 0.35 9.55 7.31
C SER A 140 0.54 10.21 5.94
N LEU A 141 1.73 10.76 5.73
CA LEU A 141 2.19 11.24 4.43
C LEU A 141 3.54 10.60 4.14
N GLY A 142 3.66 9.92 3.01
CA GLY A 142 4.84 9.13 2.73
C GLY A 142 5.17 8.99 1.26
N ILE A 143 6.29 8.32 1.05
CA ILE A 143 6.79 7.90 -0.24
C ILE A 143 6.81 6.38 -0.31
N GLU A 144 6.59 5.84 -1.49
CA GLU A 144 6.65 4.41 -1.73
C GLU A 144 7.28 4.12 -3.10
N TYR A 145 7.75 2.92 -3.29
CA TYR A 145 8.25 2.47 -4.57
C TYR A 145 7.59 1.15 -4.95
N MET A 146 6.93 1.11 -6.09
CA MET A 146 6.26 -0.09 -6.55
C MET A 146 7.18 -0.89 -7.48
N PHE A 147 7.53 -2.11 -7.06
CA PHE A 147 8.21 -3.10 -7.87
C PHE A 147 7.20 -4.10 -8.43
N HIS A 148 7.23 -4.29 -9.75
CA HIS A 148 6.44 -5.30 -10.44
C HIS A 148 7.33 -6.44 -10.90
N ILE A 149 7.08 -7.63 -10.38
CA ILE A 149 7.75 -8.87 -10.82
C ILE A 149 6.77 -9.62 -11.71
N LYS A 150 7.15 -9.84 -12.96
CA LYS A 150 6.31 -10.48 -13.98
C LYS A 150 5.98 -11.92 -13.63
N THR A 151 4.72 -12.30 -13.73
CA THR A 151 4.29 -13.70 -13.78
C THR A 151 3.80 -14.10 -15.18
N LYS A 152 3.26 -13.12 -15.94
CA LYS A 152 2.94 -13.25 -17.36
C LYS A 152 3.38 -11.98 -18.10
N THR A 153 3.96 -12.15 -19.27
CA THR A 153 4.43 -11.03 -20.09
C THR A 153 3.26 -10.43 -20.86
N PRO A 154 2.95 -9.13 -20.68
CA PRO A 154 2.00 -8.45 -21.55
C PRO A 154 2.59 -8.28 -22.94
N GLU A 155 1.76 -8.36 -23.97
CA GLU A 155 2.20 -8.26 -25.37
C GLU A 155 2.30 -6.80 -25.85
N LEU A 156 1.46 -5.92 -25.31
CA LEU A 156 1.24 -4.57 -25.83
C LEU A 156 1.91 -3.43 -25.04
N TYR A 157 2.53 -3.70 -23.89
CA TYR A 157 3.22 -2.65 -23.12
C TYR A 157 4.44 -3.15 -22.37
N LYS A 158 5.41 -2.25 -22.12
CA LYS A 158 6.59 -2.55 -21.30
C LYS A 158 6.24 -2.41 -19.83
N GLN A 159 6.36 -3.48 -19.07
CA GLN A 159 6.04 -3.49 -17.63
C GLN A 159 6.95 -2.58 -16.78
N SER A 160 8.15 -2.20 -17.28
CA SER A 160 9.02 -1.22 -16.61
C SER A 160 8.35 0.14 -16.39
N ILE A 161 7.28 0.44 -17.14
CA ILE A 161 6.46 1.65 -16.96
C ILE A 161 5.76 1.64 -15.57
N LEU A 162 5.57 0.48 -14.98
CA LEU A 162 4.87 0.30 -13.70
C LEU A 162 5.79 0.35 -12.49
N ASN A 163 7.12 0.20 -12.67
CA ASN A 163 8.10 0.32 -11.58
C ASN A 163 8.39 1.79 -11.32
N LYS A 164 7.76 2.39 -10.31
CA LYS A 164 7.82 3.84 -10.11
C LYS A 164 7.77 4.23 -8.63
N PRO A 165 8.44 5.34 -8.30
CA PRO A 165 8.21 6.02 -7.04
C PRO A 165 6.82 6.67 -7.04
N GLY A 166 6.21 6.71 -5.89
CA GLY A 166 4.94 7.38 -5.63
C GLY A 166 4.95 8.11 -4.30
N VAL A 167 3.97 8.96 -4.12
CA VAL A 167 3.64 9.55 -2.84
C VAL A 167 2.27 9.07 -2.40
N TYR A 168 2.06 8.94 -1.10
CA TYR A 168 0.76 8.53 -0.58
C TYR A 168 0.35 9.33 0.66
N VAL A 169 -0.96 9.41 0.84
CA VAL A 169 -1.60 9.91 2.05
C VAL A 169 -2.47 8.78 2.59
N ALA A 170 -2.42 8.56 3.89
CA ALA A 170 -3.22 7.53 4.53
C ALA A 170 -3.90 8.04 5.80
N LEU A 171 -5.08 7.51 6.08
CA LEU A 171 -5.83 7.72 7.30
C LEU A 171 -6.01 6.37 7.98
N THR A 172 -5.50 6.24 9.20
CA THR A 172 -5.52 4.98 9.96
C THR A 172 -6.37 5.13 11.21
N LEU A 173 -7.33 4.23 11.35
CA LEU A 173 -8.11 4.03 12.56
C LEU A 173 -7.62 2.76 13.25
N GLY A 174 -7.39 2.81 14.57
CA GLY A 174 -6.91 1.64 15.30
C GLY A 174 -6.87 1.83 16.80
N LEU A 175 -6.59 0.74 17.48
CA LEU A 175 -6.22 0.71 18.90
C LEU A 175 -4.71 0.50 18.92
N PHE A 176 -3.96 1.57 19.25
CA PHE A 176 -2.50 1.62 19.18
C PHE A 176 -1.88 1.54 20.59
#